data_601460713644656dee0813dd43b0f895
#
_entry.id   601460713644656dee0813dd43b0f895
#
_cell.length_a   1.000
_cell.length_b   1.000
_cell.length_c   1.000
_cell.angle_alpha   90.00
_cell.angle_beta   90.00
_cell.angle_gamma   90.00
#
_symmetry.space_group_name_H-M   'P 1'
#
loop_
_entity.id
_entity.type
_entity.pdbx_description
1 polymer ?
#
loop_
_entity_poly.entity_id
_entity_poly.type
_entity_poly.pdbx_seq_one_letter_code
_entity_poly.pdbx_strand_id
1 'polypeptide(L)'
;FEVIRKQARNRNLIDALMVAEACGEEHFTSILMTSKNCPSAANLKGYAGMVADNYHRRLVLEIMDEMREPIQSGTIDASSQAMDELVKRLSAIRKPRDEVKPVRLGEIITDYTDTLDRRLRNGEESDTLKTGIEELDAITGGMNAEDLVIIAARPGMGKTELALKIAEGVASRVIPGSDIRRGVLIFSMEMSALQIAERSIANAGRMSVSVLRNPASMDDEGWARVANGMSQLADLDVWVVDASRLSVEEIRSIAERHKQENPNLSLIMADYLGLIEKPKADRNDLAIAHISGSLKAMAKDLKTPVISLSQLSRDVEKRPNKRP
;
A
#
# COMPACT_ATOMS: atom_id res chain seq x y z
N PHE A 1 31.65 -13.92 -16.08
CA PHE A 1 30.47 -14.11 -15.17
C PHE A 1 29.71 -15.40 -15.47
N GLU A 2 29.48 -15.71 -16.75
CA GLU A 2 28.83 -16.96 -17.17
C GLU A 2 29.61 -18.20 -16.73
N VAL A 3 30.93 -18.19 -16.82
CA VAL A 3 31.81 -19.26 -16.35
C VAL A 3 31.64 -19.49 -14.85
N ILE A 4 31.67 -18.42 -14.03
CA ILE A 4 31.46 -18.51 -12.59
C ILE A 4 30.06 -19.10 -12.29
N ARG A 5 29.03 -18.65 -13.00
CA ARG A 5 27.65 -19.15 -12.85
C ARG A 5 27.51 -20.61 -13.22
N LYS A 6 28.22 -21.06 -14.27
CA LYS A 6 28.25 -22.45 -14.71
C LYS A 6 28.97 -23.34 -13.69
N GLN A 7 30.10 -22.89 -13.16
CA GLN A 7 30.87 -23.60 -12.12
C GLN A 7 30.07 -23.71 -10.82
N ALA A 8 29.39 -22.62 -10.39
CA ALA A 8 28.52 -22.62 -9.23
C ALA A 8 27.35 -23.60 -9.34
N ARG A 9 26.72 -23.68 -10.51
CA ARG A 9 25.64 -24.63 -10.76
C ARG A 9 26.12 -26.11 -10.71
N ASN A 10 27.35 -26.35 -11.14
CA ASN A 10 27.95 -27.67 -11.14
C ASN A 10 28.58 -28.04 -9.79
N ARG A 11 28.43 -27.22 -8.76
CA ARG A 11 29.05 -27.34 -7.41
C ARG A 11 30.57 -27.53 -7.45
N ASN A 12 31.24 -26.97 -8.44
CA ASN A 12 32.69 -26.94 -8.53
C ASN A 12 33.28 -25.88 -7.61
N LEU A 13 34.52 -26.08 -7.18
CA LEU A 13 35.29 -25.05 -6.49
C LEU A 13 35.42 -23.82 -7.39
N ILE A 14 35.13 -22.63 -6.83
CA ILE A 14 35.20 -21.36 -7.55
C ILE A 14 36.35 -20.56 -6.93
N ASP A 15 37.52 -20.64 -7.58
CA ASP A 15 38.64 -19.76 -7.28
C ASP A 15 39.07 -18.98 -8.52
N ALA A 16 39.93 -17.98 -8.32
CA ALA A 16 40.35 -17.08 -9.39
C ALA A 16 41.13 -17.81 -10.50
N LEU A 17 41.90 -18.82 -10.12
CA LEU A 17 42.72 -19.59 -11.06
C LEU A 17 41.84 -20.46 -11.97
N MET A 18 40.94 -21.21 -11.38
CA MET A 18 40.00 -22.06 -12.14
C MET A 18 39.05 -21.26 -13.05
N VAL A 19 38.63 -20.05 -12.61
CA VAL A 19 37.83 -19.17 -13.44
C VAL A 19 38.68 -18.59 -14.60
N ALA A 20 39.91 -18.19 -14.31
CA ALA A 20 40.84 -17.67 -15.32
C ALA A 20 41.16 -18.75 -16.40
N GLU A 21 41.46 -19.96 -15.98
CA GLU A 21 41.69 -21.10 -16.87
C GLU A 21 40.49 -21.44 -17.76
N ALA A 22 39.30 -21.45 -17.17
CA ALA A 22 38.07 -21.71 -17.91
C ALA A 22 37.63 -20.57 -18.86
N CYS A 23 38.13 -19.34 -18.67
CA CYS A 23 37.89 -18.20 -19.57
C CYS A 23 38.87 -18.12 -20.76
N GLY A 24 39.96 -18.91 -20.74
CA GLY A 24 40.99 -18.94 -21.76
C GLY A 24 42.16 -17.96 -21.53
N GLU A 25 43.25 -18.19 -22.25
CA GLU A 25 44.53 -17.47 -22.06
C GLU A 25 44.39 -15.97 -22.23
N GLU A 26 43.54 -15.50 -23.13
CA GLU A 26 43.31 -14.09 -23.43
C GLU A 26 42.83 -13.28 -22.22
N HIS A 27 42.06 -13.91 -21.33
CA HIS A 27 41.50 -13.26 -20.14
C HIS A 27 42.19 -13.60 -18.84
N PHE A 28 43.15 -14.54 -18.88
CA PHE A 28 43.78 -15.13 -17.71
C PHE A 28 44.46 -14.07 -16.82
N THR A 29 45.33 -13.24 -17.39
CA THR A 29 46.04 -12.20 -16.65
C THR A 29 45.13 -11.13 -16.08
N SER A 30 44.08 -10.74 -16.82
CA SER A 30 43.10 -9.75 -16.39
C SER A 30 42.27 -10.25 -15.20
N ILE A 31 41.87 -11.53 -15.19
CA ILE A 31 41.10 -12.12 -14.10
C ILE A 31 41.96 -12.24 -12.84
N LEU A 32 43.19 -12.69 -12.96
CA LEU A 32 44.12 -12.78 -11.81
C LEU A 32 44.46 -11.42 -11.22
N MET A 33 44.69 -10.41 -12.05
CA MET A 33 44.89 -9.02 -11.59
C MET A 33 43.67 -8.47 -10.88
N THR A 34 42.48 -8.68 -11.44
CA THR A 34 41.20 -8.27 -10.81
C THR A 34 41.02 -8.94 -9.45
N SER A 35 41.30 -10.26 -9.36
CA SER A 35 41.21 -10.98 -8.10
C SER A 35 42.19 -10.50 -7.04
N LYS A 36 43.45 -10.18 -7.42
CA LYS A 36 44.44 -9.60 -6.50
C LYS A 36 44.09 -8.22 -5.99
N ASN A 37 43.46 -7.43 -6.83
CA ASN A 37 43.04 -6.06 -6.49
C ASN A 37 41.63 -6.01 -5.86
N CYS A 38 40.99 -7.16 -5.65
CA CYS A 38 39.67 -7.21 -5.04
C CYS A 38 39.77 -6.92 -3.54
N PRO A 39 39.09 -5.88 -3.03
CA PRO A 39 39.01 -5.63 -1.60
C PRO A 39 38.32 -6.79 -0.90
N SER A 40 38.49 -6.90 0.41
CA SER A 40 37.91 -7.97 1.25
C SER A 40 36.47 -8.37 0.87
N ALA A 41 36.19 -9.67 0.80
CA ALA A 41 34.85 -10.24 0.60
C ALA A 41 33.82 -9.79 1.67
N ALA A 42 34.28 -9.24 2.80
CA ALA A 42 33.42 -8.70 3.85
C ALA A 42 32.41 -7.62 3.33
N ASN A 43 32.80 -6.87 2.29
CA ASN A 43 31.97 -5.82 1.71
C ASN A 43 31.24 -6.24 0.41
N LEU A 44 31.23 -7.53 0.08
CA LEU A 44 30.63 -8.05 -1.16
C LEU A 44 29.19 -7.56 -1.37
N LYS A 45 28.37 -7.55 -0.31
CA LYS A 45 26.99 -7.08 -0.35
C LYS A 45 26.90 -5.59 -0.71
N GLY A 46 27.80 -4.77 -0.18
CA GLY A 46 27.89 -3.34 -0.51
C GLY A 46 28.27 -3.11 -1.98
N TYR A 47 29.30 -3.83 -2.47
CA TYR A 47 29.73 -3.73 -3.87
C TYR A 47 28.65 -4.23 -4.84
N ALA A 48 27.97 -5.33 -4.51
CA ALA A 48 26.85 -5.83 -5.30
C ALA A 48 25.70 -4.80 -5.38
N GLY A 49 25.42 -4.09 -4.28
CA GLY A 49 24.46 -2.99 -4.25
C GLY A 49 24.85 -1.85 -5.20
N MET A 50 26.11 -1.41 -5.15
CA MET A 50 26.62 -0.37 -6.06
C MET A 50 26.53 -0.76 -7.55
N VAL A 51 26.83 -2.02 -7.87
CA VAL A 51 26.70 -2.54 -9.25
C VAL A 51 25.25 -2.55 -9.69
N ALA A 52 24.34 -3.00 -8.82
CA ALA A 52 22.90 -3.00 -9.08
C ALA A 52 22.36 -1.57 -9.29
N ASP A 53 22.75 -0.62 -8.43
CA ASP A 53 22.33 0.78 -8.56
C ASP A 53 22.82 1.40 -9.87
N ASN A 54 24.08 1.15 -10.27
CA ASN A 54 24.62 1.63 -11.53
C ASN A 54 23.97 0.95 -12.75
N TYR A 55 23.57 -0.31 -12.64
CA TYR A 55 22.78 -0.99 -13.67
C TYR A 55 21.39 -0.32 -13.83
N HIS A 56 20.69 -0.07 -12.71
CA HIS A 56 19.40 0.60 -12.75
C HIS A 56 19.49 2.01 -13.34
N ARG A 57 20.53 2.78 -12.98
CA ARG A 57 20.76 4.11 -13.58
C ARG A 57 20.93 4.04 -15.09
N ARG A 58 21.74 3.10 -15.60
CA ARG A 58 21.90 2.92 -17.05
C ARG A 58 20.59 2.53 -17.72
N LEU A 59 19.85 1.59 -17.14
CA LEU A 59 18.55 1.16 -17.67
C LEU A 59 17.55 2.31 -17.75
N VAL A 60 17.50 3.17 -16.72
CA VAL A 60 16.66 4.38 -16.74
C VAL A 60 17.06 5.31 -17.89
N LEU A 61 18.36 5.56 -18.08
CA LEU A 61 18.85 6.42 -19.15
C LEU A 61 18.54 5.84 -20.54
N GLU A 62 18.70 4.54 -20.73
CA GLU A 62 18.33 3.85 -21.98
C GLU A 62 16.85 4.03 -22.30
N ILE A 63 15.96 3.81 -21.31
CA ILE A 63 14.51 3.98 -21.50
C ILE A 63 14.17 5.44 -21.81
N MET A 64 14.80 6.40 -21.14
CA MET A 64 14.59 7.82 -21.41
C MET A 64 15.04 8.21 -22.81
N ASP A 65 16.17 7.70 -23.28
CA ASP A 65 16.68 7.96 -24.63
C ASP A 65 15.80 7.32 -25.70
N GLU A 66 15.32 6.09 -25.52
CA GLU A 66 14.36 5.44 -26.42
C GLU A 66 13.03 6.19 -26.53
N MET A 67 12.54 6.76 -25.44
CA MET A 67 11.27 7.48 -25.42
C MET A 67 11.38 8.95 -25.84
N ARG A 68 12.59 9.49 -25.97
CA ARG A 68 12.82 10.91 -26.32
C ARG A 68 12.20 11.29 -27.66
N GLU A 69 12.51 10.55 -28.71
CA GLU A 69 12.05 10.86 -30.07
C GLU A 69 10.53 10.73 -30.23
N PRO A 70 9.87 9.65 -29.77
CA PRO A 70 8.41 9.54 -29.79
C PRO A 70 7.68 10.66 -29.04
N ILE A 71 8.25 11.13 -27.93
CA ILE A 71 7.64 12.22 -27.14
C ILE A 71 7.84 13.57 -27.83
N GLN A 72 8.99 13.83 -28.45
CA GLN A 72 9.31 15.13 -29.06
C GLN A 72 8.70 15.32 -30.45
N SER A 73 8.64 14.29 -31.27
CA SER A 73 8.25 14.36 -32.69
C SER A 73 6.89 13.73 -33.01
N GLY A 74 6.27 13.06 -32.03
CA GLY A 74 4.99 12.37 -32.20
C GLY A 74 3.78 13.30 -32.25
N THR A 75 2.68 12.80 -32.81
CA THR A 75 1.36 13.41 -32.63
C THR A 75 0.95 13.37 -31.15
N ILE A 76 -0.06 14.16 -30.76
CA ILE A 76 -0.53 14.22 -29.36
C ILE A 76 -0.83 12.82 -28.81
N ASP A 77 -1.52 11.98 -29.61
CA ASP A 77 -1.86 10.60 -29.20
C ASP A 77 -0.61 9.71 -29.08
N ALA A 78 0.35 9.81 -30.01
CA ALA A 78 1.60 9.06 -29.96
C ALA A 78 2.48 9.48 -28.77
N SER A 79 2.52 10.77 -28.46
CA SER A 79 3.25 11.29 -27.29
C SER A 79 2.61 10.80 -25.97
N SER A 80 1.28 10.77 -25.88
CA SER A 80 0.57 10.25 -24.71
C SER A 80 0.86 8.76 -24.51
N GLN A 81 0.78 7.95 -25.56
CA GLN A 81 1.12 6.53 -25.49
C GLN A 81 2.59 6.28 -25.10
N ALA A 82 3.51 7.09 -25.62
CA ALA A 82 4.93 7.00 -25.27
C ALA A 82 5.16 7.36 -23.79
N MET A 83 4.44 8.34 -23.25
CA MET A 83 4.50 8.70 -21.84
C MET A 83 3.95 7.58 -20.93
N ASP A 84 2.83 6.95 -21.31
CA ASP A 84 2.27 5.82 -20.58
C ASP A 84 3.23 4.62 -20.56
N GLU A 85 3.86 4.31 -21.71
CA GLU A 85 4.86 3.24 -21.79
C GLU A 85 6.13 3.59 -20.98
N LEU A 86 6.57 4.85 -20.99
CA LEU A 86 7.68 5.32 -20.14
C LEU A 86 7.39 5.09 -18.67
N VAL A 87 6.22 5.53 -18.18
CA VAL A 87 5.79 5.32 -16.78
C VAL A 87 5.74 3.84 -16.44
N LYS A 88 5.18 3.02 -17.32
CA LYS A 88 5.10 1.57 -17.14
C LYS A 88 6.48 0.91 -17.03
N ARG A 89 7.41 1.25 -17.93
CA ARG A 89 8.79 0.72 -17.92
C ARG A 89 9.58 1.19 -16.71
N LEU A 90 9.47 2.46 -16.32
CA LEU A 90 10.11 3.00 -15.12
C LEU A 90 9.57 2.33 -13.84
N SER A 91 8.26 2.09 -13.79
CA SER A 91 7.63 1.38 -12.67
C SER A 91 8.07 -0.09 -12.58
N ALA A 92 8.44 -0.70 -13.70
CA ALA A 92 8.98 -2.06 -13.75
C ALA A 92 10.44 -2.16 -13.27
N ILE A 93 11.19 -1.04 -13.24
CA ILE A 93 12.53 -0.96 -12.63
C ILE A 93 12.38 -0.90 -11.10
N ARG A 94 11.76 -1.89 -10.52
CA ARG A 94 11.72 -2.00 -9.07
C ARG A 94 13.10 -2.43 -8.56
N LYS A 95 13.51 -1.82 -7.42
CA LYS A 95 14.59 -2.39 -6.61
C LYS A 95 14.32 -3.89 -6.45
N PRO A 96 15.35 -4.76 -6.57
CA PRO A 96 15.13 -6.16 -6.28
C PRO A 96 14.42 -6.24 -4.93
N ARG A 97 13.21 -6.83 -4.91
CA ARG A 97 12.55 -7.17 -3.65
C ARG A 97 13.63 -7.91 -2.87
N ASP A 98 13.81 -7.54 -1.60
CA ASP A 98 14.62 -8.34 -0.69
C ASP A 98 14.26 -9.80 -0.98
N GLU A 99 15.27 -10.62 -1.34
CA GLU A 99 15.04 -11.99 -1.79
C GLU A 99 14.09 -12.64 -0.80
N VAL A 100 12.86 -12.94 -1.22
CA VAL A 100 11.91 -13.64 -0.39
C VAL A 100 12.51 -15.00 -0.10
N LYS A 101 13.09 -15.15 1.09
CA LYS A 101 13.70 -16.41 1.54
C LYS A 101 12.68 -17.17 2.37
N PRO A 102 12.56 -18.50 2.17
CA PRO A 102 11.78 -19.30 3.08
C PRO A 102 12.42 -19.26 4.48
N VAL A 103 11.62 -18.96 5.49
CA VAL A 103 12.03 -18.96 6.90
C VAL A 103 11.46 -20.20 7.57
N ARG A 104 12.24 -20.86 8.42
CA ARG A 104 11.76 -22.02 9.17
C ARG A 104 10.72 -21.60 10.20
N LEU A 105 9.61 -22.33 10.26
CA LEU A 105 8.53 -22.05 11.23
C LEU A 105 9.05 -21.99 12.67
N GLY A 106 10.05 -22.84 13.03
CA GLY A 106 10.65 -22.81 14.35
C GLY A 106 11.33 -21.47 14.72
N GLU A 107 11.95 -20.79 13.76
CA GLU A 107 12.54 -19.46 13.97
C GLU A 107 11.44 -18.43 14.23
N ILE A 108 10.36 -18.47 13.43
CA ILE A 108 9.21 -17.58 13.60
C ILE A 108 8.53 -17.79 14.96
N ILE A 109 8.40 -19.05 15.42
CA ILE A 109 7.81 -19.38 16.73
C ILE A 109 8.66 -18.79 17.85
N THR A 110 9.99 -18.85 17.76
CA THR A 110 10.90 -18.27 18.76
C THR A 110 10.68 -16.76 18.86
N ASP A 111 10.70 -16.04 17.74
CA ASP A 111 10.47 -14.59 17.71
C ASP A 111 9.08 -14.21 18.24
N TYR A 112 8.08 -15.07 17.95
CA TYR A 112 6.72 -14.85 18.44
C TYR A 112 6.61 -15.09 19.95
N THR A 113 7.33 -16.06 20.50
CA THR A 113 7.37 -16.32 21.96
C THR A 113 7.96 -15.12 22.68
N ASP A 114 9.06 -14.55 22.17
CA ASP A 114 9.66 -13.34 22.73
C ASP A 114 8.68 -12.15 22.70
N THR A 115 7.88 -12.05 21.65
CA THR A 115 6.83 -11.03 21.54
C THR A 115 5.73 -11.23 22.57
N LEU A 116 5.28 -12.47 22.81
CA LEU A 116 4.29 -12.79 23.85
C LEU A 116 4.82 -12.48 25.25
N ASP A 117 6.06 -12.85 25.53
CA ASP A 117 6.71 -12.56 26.83
C ASP A 117 6.81 -11.05 27.08
N ARG A 118 7.19 -10.29 26.07
CA ARG A 118 7.23 -8.82 26.15
C ARG A 118 5.86 -8.24 26.46
N ARG A 119 4.81 -8.66 25.72
CA ARG A 119 3.42 -8.21 25.96
C ARG A 119 2.94 -8.55 27.37
N LEU A 120 3.22 -9.76 27.83
CA LEU A 120 2.85 -10.19 29.17
C LEU A 120 3.52 -9.34 30.26
N ARG A 121 4.81 -9.03 30.12
CA ARG A 121 5.57 -8.22 31.09
C ARG A 121 5.14 -6.76 31.12
N ASN A 122 4.80 -6.21 29.95
CA ASN A 122 4.45 -4.79 29.81
C ASN A 122 2.95 -4.53 29.94
N GLY A 123 2.12 -5.58 30.03
CA GLY A 123 0.66 -5.43 29.97
C GLY A 123 0.16 -4.89 28.62
N GLU A 124 0.94 -5.10 27.54
CA GLU A 124 0.61 -4.60 26.22
C GLU A 124 -0.46 -5.47 25.55
N GLU A 125 -1.47 -4.82 24.98
CA GLU A 125 -2.41 -5.49 24.06
C GLU A 125 -1.74 -5.89 22.74
N SER A 126 -2.45 -6.66 21.91
CA SER A 126 -1.97 -6.99 20.57
C SER A 126 -1.75 -5.74 19.71
N ASP A 127 -0.73 -5.76 18.83
CA ASP A 127 -0.40 -4.66 17.89
C ASP A 127 -1.46 -4.47 16.78
N THR A 128 -2.63 -5.09 16.93
CA THR A 128 -3.72 -4.96 15.98
C THR A 128 -4.33 -3.58 16.02
N LEU A 129 -4.65 -3.06 14.83
CA LEU A 129 -5.32 -1.78 14.69
C LEU A 129 -6.79 -1.92 15.07
N LYS A 130 -7.20 -1.28 16.16
CA LYS A 130 -8.59 -1.29 16.62
C LYS A 130 -9.43 -0.29 15.82
N THR A 131 -10.65 -0.69 15.51
CA THR A 131 -11.60 0.13 14.72
C THR A 131 -12.19 1.30 15.52
N GLY A 132 -12.18 1.21 16.86
CA GLY A 132 -12.85 2.18 17.72
C GLY A 132 -14.31 1.84 18.01
N ILE A 133 -14.79 0.71 17.49
CA ILE A 133 -16.12 0.16 17.76
C ILE A 133 -15.92 -1.09 18.64
N GLU A 134 -16.25 -0.98 19.91
CA GLU A 134 -15.90 -2.00 20.93
C GLU A 134 -16.41 -3.39 20.57
N GLU A 135 -17.67 -3.51 20.13
CA GLU A 135 -18.27 -4.79 19.79
C GLU A 135 -17.60 -5.43 18.57
N LEU A 136 -17.21 -4.59 17.58
CA LEU A 136 -16.52 -5.06 16.39
C LEU A 136 -15.09 -5.50 16.76
N ASP A 137 -14.41 -4.73 17.57
CA ASP A 137 -13.05 -5.04 18.03
C ASP A 137 -13.02 -6.29 18.92
N ALA A 138 -14.07 -6.53 19.72
CA ALA A 138 -14.20 -7.74 20.54
C ALA A 138 -14.37 -9.01 19.68
N ILE A 139 -15.10 -8.90 18.55
CA ILE A 139 -15.34 -10.05 17.64
C ILE A 139 -14.11 -10.31 16.75
N THR A 140 -13.50 -9.25 16.20
CA THR A 140 -12.44 -9.37 15.18
C THR A 140 -11.03 -9.43 15.77
N GLY A 141 -10.84 -8.94 16.98
CA GLY A 141 -9.52 -8.71 17.58
C GLY A 141 -8.79 -7.48 16.99
N GLY A 142 -9.43 -6.74 16.08
CA GLY A 142 -8.82 -5.65 15.32
C GLY A 142 -8.23 -6.12 13.98
N MET A 143 -7.54 -5.24 13.28
CA MET A 143 -6.93 -5.48 11.96
C MET A 143 -5.42 -5.62 12.07
N ASN A 144 -4.83 -6.61 11.40
CA ASN A 144 -3.37 -6.70 11.28
C ASN A 144 -2.86 -5.75 10.19
N ALA A 145 -1.59 -5.36 10.32
CA ALA A 145 -0.95 -4.42 9.40
C ALA A 145 -1.00 -4.81 7.91
N GLU A 146 -1.19 -6.11 7.62
CA GLU A 146 -1.19 -6.63 6.24
C GLU A 146 -2.59 -7.00 5.75
N ASP A 147 -3.65 -6.69 6.51
CA ASP A 147 -5.00 -7.12 6.18
C ASP A 147 -5.66 -6.28 5.09
N LEU A 148 -6.41 -6.97 4.25
CA LEU A 148 -7.43 -6.37 3.40
C LEU A 148 -8.80 -6.74 4.00
N VAL A 149 -9.52 -5.72 4.43
CA VAL A 149 -10.88 -5.85 4.97
C VAL A 149 -11.88 -5.35 3.94
N ILE A 150 -12.88 -6.16 3.62
CA ILE A 150 -13.96 -5.76 2.70
C ILE A 150 -15.22 -5.50 3.52
N ILE A 151 -15.73 -4.26 3.45
CA ILE A 151 -17.01 -3.89 4.01
C ILE A 151 -18.02 -3.84 2.87
N ALA A 152 -18.91 -4.82 2.83
CA ALA A 152 -19.89 -4.93 1.77
C ALA A 152 -21.31 -4.68 2.31
N ALA A 153 -22.05 -3.80 1.63
CA ALA A 153 -23.45 -3.52 1.97
C ALA A 153 -24.25 -3.13 0.73
N ARG A 154 -25.58 -3.17 0.85
CA ARG A 154 -26.47 -2.62 -0.17
C ARG A 154 -26.44 -1.08 -0.15
N PRO A 155 -26.85 -0.42 -1.24
CA PRO A 155 -27.01 1.03 -1.26
C PRO A 155 -27.89 1.51 -0.10
N GLY A 156 -27.50 2.61 0.54
CA GLY A 156 -28.28 3.23 1.63
C GLY A 156 -28.20 2.53 3.00
N MET A 157 -27.41 1.46 3.16
CA MET A 157 -27.26 0.73 4.43
C MET A 157 -26.19 1.31 5.37
N GLY A 158 -25.66 2.48 5.07
CA GLY A 158 -24.67 3.14 5.96
C GLY A 158 -23.23 2.64 5.81
N LYS A 159 -22.86 1.98 4.69
CA LYS A 159 -21.51 1.48 4.42
C LYS A 159 -20.43 2.56 4.63
N THR A 160 -20.60 3.71 3.99
CA THR A 160 -19.65 4.83 4.07
C THR A 160 -19.62 5.43 5.48
N GLU A 161 -20.78 5.53 6.16
CA GLU A 161 -20.85 6.02 7.56
C GLU A 161 -20.06 5.13 8.53
N LEU A 162 -20.21 3.80 8.40
CA LEU A 162 -19.44 2.84 9.18
C LEU A 162 -17.94 3.00 8.92
N ALA A 163 -17.57 3.15 7.65
CA ALA A 163 -16.18 3.33 7.25
C ALA A 163 -15.57 4.63 7.82
N LEU A 164 -16.28 5.75 7.73
CA LEU A 164 -15.86 7.02 8.32
C LEU A 164 -15.73 6.92 9.85
N LYS A 165 -16.66 6.23 10.51
CA LYS A 165 -16.58 5.99 11.95
C LYS A 165 -15.34 5.19 12.35
N ILE A 166 -14.97 4.18 11.55
CA ILE A 166 -13.71 3.43 11.73
C ILE A 166 -12.50 4.35 11.50
N ALA A 167 -12.52 5.16 10.44
CA ALA A 167 -11.44 6.10 10.14
C ALA A 167 -11.19 7.07 11.30
N GLU A 168 -12.25 7.69 11.82
CA GLU A 168 -12.21 8.60 12.97
C GLU A 168 -11.74 7.86 14.25
N GLY A 169 -12.24 6.65 14.47
CA GLY A 169 -11.85 5.81 15.61
C GLY A 169 -10.38 5.42 15.59
N VAL A 170 -9.81 5.17 14.41
CA VAL A 170 -8.37 4.93 14.22
C VAL A 170 -7.57 6.21 14.43
N ALA A 171 -7.96 7.30 13.77
CA ALA A 171 -7.22 8.57 13.80
C ALA A 171 -7.21 9.25 15.19
N SER A 172 -8.22 8.95 16.04
CA SER A 172 -8.26 9.46 17.41
C SER A 172 -7.26 8.79 18.36
N ARG A 173 -6.64 7.69 17.95
CA ARG A 173 -5.69 6.93 18.78
C ARG A 173 -4.25 7.28 18.44
N VAL A 174 -3.38 7.18 19.45
CA VAL A 174 -1.93 7.34 19.27
C VAL A 174 -1.26 6.00 18.93
N ILE A 175 -0.09 6.09 18.30
CA ILE A 175 0.76 4.93 18.07
C ILE A 175 1.35 4.50 19.41
N PRO A 176 1.31 3.20 19.78
CA PRO A 176 1.84 2.72 21.04
C PRO A 176 3.30 3.17 21.26
N GLY A 177 3.57 3.71 22.46
CA GLY A 177 4.90 4.20 22.82
C GLY A 177 5.27 5.57 22.21
N SER A 178 4.32 6.30 21.64
CA SER A 178 4.52 7.67 21.11
C SER A 178 3.32 8.56 21.39
N ASP A 179 3.51 9.89 21.25
CA ASP A 179 2.42 10.87 21.30
C ASP A 179 1.84 11.17 19.91
N ILE A 180 2.27 10.43 18.89
CA ILE A 180 1.89 10.66 17.48
C ILE A 180 0.56 9.98 17.24
N ARG A 181 -0.42 10.74 16.72
CA ARG A 181 -1.71 10.20 16.30
C ARG A 181 -1.55 9.32 15.07
N ARG A 182 -2.46 8.35 14.94
CA ARG A 182 -2.52 7.48 13.77
C ARG A 182 -3.11 8.22 12.59
N GLY A 183 -2.50 8.05 11.41
CA GLY A 183 -2.97 8.63 10.17
C GLY A 183 -3.91 7.72 9.39
N VAL A 184 -4.88 8.29 8.69
CA VAL A 184 -5.80 7.58 7.80
C VAL A 184 -5.86 8.25 6.44
N LEU A 185 -5.70 7.47 5.37
CA LEU A 185 -5.83 7.94 3.99
C LEU A 185 -7.09 7.36 3.35
N ILE A 186 -8.00 8.22 2.89
CA ILE A 186 -9.27 7.84 2.29
C ILE A 186 -9.24 8.19 0.80
N PHE A 187 -9.41 7.19 -0.06
CA PHE A 187 -9.69 7.37 -1.48
C PHE A 187 -11.21 7.36 -1.67
N SER A 188 -11.77 8.50 -2.01
CA SER A 188 -13.21 8.66 -2.26
C SER A 188 -13.46 8.89 -3.74
N MET A 189 -14.13 7.93 -4.35
CA MET A 189 -14.51 7.97 -5.76
C MET A 189 -16.02 8.16 -5.96
N GLU A 190 -16.80 8.00 -4.88
CA GLU A 190 -18.25 8.18 -4.92
C GLU A 190 -18.67 9.55 -4.38
N MET A 191 -17.95 10.07 -3.39
CA MET A 191 -18.31 11.29 -2.69
C MET A 191 -17.17 12.31 -2.75
N SER A 192 -17.51 13.59 -2.86
CA SER A 192 -16.52 14.65 -2.76
C SER A 192 -15.95 14.78 -1.34
N ALA A 193 -14.75 15.35 -1.22
CA ALA A 193 -14.12 15.63 0.07
C ALA A 193 -15.01 16.47 0.98
N LEU A 194 -15.74 17.44 0.41
CA LEU A 194 -16.70 18.27 1.15
C LEU A 194 -17.85 17.42 1.74
N GLN A 195 -18.40 16.49 0.97
CA GLN A 195 -19.47 15.60 1.45
C GLN A 195 -18.98 14.65 2.57
N ILE A 196 -17.73 14.21 2.51
CA ILE A 196 -17.10 13.46 3.60
C ILE A 196 -16.99 14.33 4.85
N ALA A 197 -16.49 15.55 4.72
CA ALA A 197 -16.40 16.49 5.83
C ALA A 197 -17.77 16.80 6.46
N GLU A 198 -18.80 17.07 5.64
CA GLU A 198 -20.19 17.22 6.13
C GLU A 198 -20.65 16.04 6.98
N ARG A 199 -20.39 14.81 6.51
CA ARG A 199 -20.79 13.60 7.23
C ARG A 199 -20.01 13.40 8.53
N SER A 200 -18.69 13.60 8.50
CA SER A 200 -17.86 13.52 9.69
C SER A 200 -18.28 14.53 10.74
N ILE A 201 -18.56 15.78 10.35
CA ILE A 201 -19.06 16.82 11.27
C ILE A 201 -20.44 16.45 11.85
N ALA A 202 -21.34 15.94 11.00
CA ALA A 202 -22.66 15.48 11.43
C ALA A 202 -22.57 14.34 12.45
N ASN A 203 -21.66 13.36 12.19
CA ASN A 203 -21.41 12.24 13.08
C ASN A 203 -20.82 12.70 14.43
N ALA A 204 -19.77 13.53 14.41
CA ALA A 204 -19.13 14.04 15.59
C ALA A 204 -20.09 14.92 16.42
N GLY A 205 -20.89 15.76 15.76
CA GLY A 205 -21.92 16.60 16.37
C GLY A 205 -23.22 15.85 16.75
N ARG A 206 -23.31 14.55 16.44
CA ARG A 206 -24.51 13.71 16.68
C ARG A 206 -25.78 14.35 16.10
N MET A 207 -25.72 14.79 14.86
CA MET A 207 -26.82 15.42 14.15
C MET A 207 -26.99 14.86 12.75
N SER A 208 -28.11 15.20 12.13
CA SER A 208 -28.36 14.82 10.74
C SER A 208 -27.62 15.78 9.79
N VAL A 209 -27.07 15.24 8.69
CA VAL A 209 -26.48 16.03 7.59
C VAL A 209 -27.47 17.08 7.04
N SER A 210 -28.78 16.79 7.05
CA SER A 210 -29.81 17.72 6.61
C SER A 210 -29.86 19.01 7.43
N VAL A 211 -29.50 18.94 8.72
CA VAL A 211 -29.41 20.12 9.60
C VAL A 211 -28.23 21.01 9.19
N LEU A 212 -27.08 20.41 8.87
CA LEU A 212 -25.93 21.18 8.37
C LEU A 212 -26.23 21.90 7.03
N ARG A 213 -27.06 21.28 6.19
CA ARG A 213 -27.49 21.87 4.91
C ARG A 213 -28.52 22.97 5.03
N ASN A 214 -29.17 23.09 6.19
CA ASN A 214 -30.11 24.16 6.50
C ASN A 214 -29.72 24.88 7.81
N PRO A 215 -28.60 25.59 7.84
CA PRO A 215 -28.05 26.17 9.06
C PRO A 215 -28.97 27.25 9.70
N ALA A 216 -29.88 27.82 8.95
CA ALA A 216 -30.87 28.79 9.47
C ALA A 216 -31.88 28.16 10.45
N SER A 217 -32.01 26.82 10.45
CA SER A 217 -32.88 26.07 11.37
C SER A 217 -32.18 25.61 12.65
N MET A 218 -30.89 25.90 12.80
CA MET A 218 -30.13 25.52 13.98
C MET A 218 -30.30 26.51 15.12
N ASP A 219 -30.52 25.99 16.30
CA ASP A 219 -30.45 26.73 17.56
C ASP A 219 -28.99 26.85 18.09
N ASP A 220 -28.80 27.56 19.17
CA ASP A 220 -27.48 27.75 19.79
C ASP A 220 -26.85 26.44 20.22
N GLU A 221 -27.66 25.45 20.66
CA GLU A 221 -27.19 24.12 21.03
C GLU A 221 -26.71 23.35 19.80
N GLY A 222 -27.42 23.44 18.68
CA GLY A 222 -27.00 22.87 17.39
C GLY A 222 -25.66 23.44 16.93
N TRP A 223 -25.50 24.75 16.99
CA TRP A 223 -24.22 25.39 16.67
C TRP A 223 -23.08 24.98 17.60
N ALA A 224 -23.34 24.85 18.90
CA ALA A 224 -22.33 24.36 19.85
C ALA A 224 -21.89 22.93 19.53
N ARG A 225 -22.81 22.05 19.12
CA ARG A 225 -22.49 20.69 18.69
C ARG A 225 -21.68 20.64 17.42
N VAL A 226 -21.98 21.48 16.43
CA VAL A 226 -21.19 21.65 15.21
C VAL A 226 -19.76 22.09 15.54
N ALA A 227 -19.61 23.15 16.34
CA ALA A 227 -18.32 23.70 16.73
C ALA A 227 -17.47 22.65 17.48
N ASN A 228 -18.08 21.91 18.40
CA ASN A 228 -17.39 20.82 19.12
C ASN A 228 -16.98 19.69 18.16
N GLY A 229 -17.86 19.27 17.26
CA GLY A 229 -17.54 18.26 16.24
C GLY A 229 -16.39 18.68 15.33
N MET A 230 -16.41 19.93 14.84
CA MET A 230 -15.31 20.49 14.06
C MET A 230 -13.99 20.50 14.83
N SER A 231 -14.02 20.93 16.10
CA SER A 231 -12.83 20.94 16.94
C SER A 231 -12.24 19.53 17.15
N GLN A 232 -13.10 18.51 17.36
CA GLN A 232 -12.65 17.13 17.51
C GLN A 232 -12.01 16.56 16.25
N LEU A 233 -12.52 16.94 15.06
CA LEU A 233 -12.04 16.45 13.78
C LEU A 233 -10.81 17.19 13.26
N ALA A 234 -10.66 18.47 13.61
CA ALA A 234 -9.58 19.31 13.11
C ALA A 234 -8.19 18.80 13.49
N ASP A 235 -8.09 18.12 14.62
CA ASP A 235 -6.82 17.57 15.12
C ASP A 235 -6.55 16.14 14.62
N LEU A 236 -7.43 15.54 13.83
CA LEU A 236 -7.24 14.17 13.33
C LEU A 236 -6.42 14.16 12.03
N ASP A 237 -5.46 13.25 11.97
CA ASP A 237 -4.65 13.00 10.78
C ASP A 237 -5.45 12.14 9.77
N VAL A 238 -6.46 12.74 9.14
CA VAL A 238 -7.29 12.11 8.10
C VAL A 238 -7.14 12.87 6.79
N TRP A 239 -6.62 12.20 5.78
CA TRP A 239 -6.46 12.75 4.43
C TRP A 239 -7.46 12.14 3.47
N VAL A 240 -8.02 12.95 2.59
CA VAL A 240 -8.99 12.53 1.58
C VAL A 240 -8.44 12.81 0.19
N VAL A 241 -8.38 11.77 -0.63
CA VAL A 241 -8.13 11.88 -2.06
C VAL A 241 -9.49 11.84 -2.76
N ASP A 242 -9.91 12.99 -3.27
CA ASP A 242 -11.16 13.18 -4.02
C ASP A 242 -10.86 13.02 -5.51
N ALA A 243 -11.27 11.89 -6.08
CA ALA A 243 -11.07 11.62 -7.49
C ALA A 243 -12.21 10.73 -8.01
N SER A 244 -12.78 11.08 -9.14
CA SER A 244 -13.91 10.34 -9.72
C SER A 244 -13.56 8.94 -10.20
N ARG A 245 -12.28 8.69 -10.49
CA ARG A 245 -11.74 7.41 -10.94
C ARG A 245 -10.26 7.35 -10.65
N LEU A 246 -9.79 6.20 -10.19
CA LEU A 246 -8.37 5.88 -10.02
C LEU A 246 -8.14 4.42 -10.41
N SER A 247 -7.02 4.15 -11.06
CA SER A 247 -6.52 2.79 -11.20
C SER A 247 -5.92 2.30 -9.87
N VAL A 248 -5.81 1.00 -9.70
CA VAL A 248 -5.20 0.44 -8.49
C VAL A 248 -3.72 0.80 -8.36
N GLU A 249 -3.04 1.02 -9.48
CA GLU A 249 -1.65 1.48 -9.56
C GLU A 249 -1.51 2.92 -9.08
N GLU A 250 -2.42 3.82 -9.45
CA GLU A 250 -2.45 5.20 -8.96
C GLU A 250 -2.74 5.26 -7.46
N ILE A 251 -3.75 4.50 -6.98
CA ILE A 251 -4.03 4.35 -5.55
C ILE A 251 -2.76 3.94 -4.79
N ARG A 252 -2.06 2.94 -5.31
CA ARG A 252 -0.82 2.45 -4.72
C ARG A 252 0.27 3.52 -4.72
N SER A 253 0.50 4.20 -5.83
CA SER A 253 1.54 5.24 -5.96
C SER A 253 1.29 6.41 -5.00
N ILE A 254 0.02 6.85 -4.87
CA ILE A 254 -0.38 7.90 -3.95
C ILE A 254 -0.17 7.44 -2.50
N ALA A 255 -0.58 6.22 -2.16
CA ALA A 255 -0.43 5.67 -0.81
C ALA A 255 1.05 5.48 -0.41
N GLU A 256 1.90 4.99 -1.33
CA GLU A 256 3.35 4.84 -1.11
C GLU A 256 4.02 6.19 -0.83
N ARG A 257 3.74 7.21 -1.67
CA ARG A 257 4.27 8.56 -1.47
C ARG A 257 3.76 9.17 -0.17
N HIS A 258 2.45 9.06 0.09
CA HIS A 258 1.86 9.61 1.30
C HIS A 258 2.45 8.99 2.58
N LYS A 259 2.70 7.67 2.58
CA LYS A 259 3.33 7.00 3.71
C LYS A 259 4.79 7.40 3.92
N GLN A 260 5.51 7.75 2.86
CA GLN A 260 6.88 8.29 2.98
C GLN A 260 6.89 9.68 3.62
N GLU A 261 5.89 10.52 3.28
CA GLU A 261 5.73 11.87 3.82
C GLU A 261 5.11 11.85 5.23
N ASN A 262 4.23 10.89 5.50
CA ASN A 262 3.48 10.73 6.75
C ASN A 262 3.65 9.30 7.30
N PRO A 263 4.74 9.01 8.02
CA PRO A 263 5.04 7.66 8.52
C PRO A 263 4.01 7.11 9.51
N ASN A 264 3.20 7.98 10.13
CA ASN A 264 2.10 7.63 11.03
C ASN A 264 0.87 7.03 10.32
N LEU A 265 0.87 6.95 8.98
CA LEU A 265 -0.21 6.33 8.22
C LEU A 265 -0.44 4.89 8.69
N SER A 266 -1.62 4.66 9.28
CA SER A 266 -2.00 3.43 9.95
C SER A 266 -3.19 2.71 9.29
N LEU A 267 -3.95 3.41 8.42
CA LEU A 267 -5.09 2.83 7.72
C LEU A 267 -5.24 3.47 6.33
N ILE A 268 -5.56 2.66 5.33
CA ILE A 268 -5.95 3.12 3.99
C ILE A 268 -7.39 2.65 3.73
N MET A 269 -8.22 3.54 3.18
CA MET A 269 -9.60 3.24 2.82
C MET A 269 -9.88 3.55 1.36
N ALA A 270 -10.65 2.70 0.66
CA ALA A 270 -11.07 2.91 -0.73
C ALA A 270 -12.60 2.77 -0.85
N ASP A 271 -13.28 3.86 -1.14
CA ASP A 271 -14.73 3.90 -1.35
C ASP A 271 -15.06 4.22 -2.82
N TYR A 272 -15.52 3.27 -3.63
CA TYR A 272 -15.69 1.85 -3.39
C TYR A 272 -15.06 1.04 -4.54
N LEU A 273 -14.79 -0.22 -4.31
CA LEU A 273 -14.07 -1.15 -5.19
C LEU A 273 -14.59 -1.20 -6.64
N GLY A 274 -15.89 -0.97 -6.84
CA GLY A 274 -16.53 -0.98 -8.16
C GLY A 274 -16.23 0.23 -9.03
N LEU A 275 -15.74 1.36 -8.47
CA LEU A 275 -15.34 2.58 -9.18
C LEU A 275 -13.85 2.62 -9.51
N ILE A 276 -13.05 1.74 -8.91
CA ILE A 276 -11.65 1.57 -9.30
C ILE A 276 -11.60 1.17 -10.78
N GLU A 277 -10.75 1.82 -11.55
CA GLU A 277 -10.60 1.56 -12.97
C GLU A 277 -10.23 0.09 -13.20
N LYS A 278 -11.05 -0.58 -14.02
CA LYS A 278 -10.87 -2.00 -14.25
C LYS A 278 -9.83 -2.22 -15.34
N PRO A 279 -8.85 -3.10 -15.11
CA PRO A 279 -7.98 -3.54 -16.18
C PRO A 279 -8.82 -4.20 -17.29
N LYS A 280 -8.35 -4.13 -18.53
CA LYS A 280 -8.98 -4.83 -19.66
C LYS A 280 -9.01 -6.34 -19.33
N ALA A 281 -10.18 -6.84 -18.99
CA ALA A 281 -10.42 -8.25 -18.71
C ALA A 281 -11.73 -8.70 -19.37
N ASP A 282 -11.75 -9.92 -19.85
CA ASP A 282 -12.93 -10.50 -20.56
C ASP A 282 -14.14 -10.65 -19.63
N ARG A 283 -13.91 -10.70 -18.30
CA ARG A 283 -14.93 -10.89 -17.30
C ARG A 283 -14.75 -9.94 -16.12
N ASN A 284 -15.85 -9.42 -15.61
CA ASN A 284 -15.86 -8.45 -14.51
C ASN A 284 -15.33 -9.04 -13.17
N ASP A 285 -15.55 -10.32 -12.92
CA ASP A 285 -15.05 -11.02 -11.71
C ASP A 285 -13.52 -11.12 -11.71
N LEU A 286 -12.88 -11.34 -12.88
CA LEU A 286 -11.44 -11.35 -13.01
C LEU A 286 -10.83 -9.95 -12.74
N ALA A 287 -11.49 -8.89 -13.21
CA ALA A 287 -11.06 -7.53 -12.92
C ALA A 287 -11.13 -7.22 -11.42
N ILE A 288 -12.22 -7.60 -10.75
CA ILE A 288 -12.36 -7.43 -9.29
C ILE A 288 -11.33 -8.27 -8.53
N ALA A 289 -11.08 -9.51 -8.95
CA ALA A 289 -10.05 -10.35 -8.35
C ALA A 289 -8.65 -9.73 -8.47
N HIS A 290 -8.33 -9.13 -9.64
CA HIS A 290 -7.08 -8.41 -9.83
C HIS A 290 -6.96 -7.19 -8.89
N ILE A 291 -8.01 -6.36 -8.80
CA ILE A 291 -8.02 -5.17 -7.93
C ILE A 291 -7.85 -5.59 -6.47
N SER A 292 -8.64 -6.55 -5.99
CA SER A 292 -8.53 -7.02 -4.59
C SER A 292 -7.18 -7.66 -4.28
N GLY A 293 -6.62 -8.44 -5.22
CA GLY A 293 -5.26 -8.96 -5.10
C GLY A 293 -4.19 -7.87 -5.01
N SER A 294 -4.32 -6.83 -5.81
CA SER A 294 -3.40 -5.68 -5.81
C SER A 294 -3.53 -4.84 -4.53
N LEU A 295 -4.74 -4.63 -4.01
CA LEU A 295 -4.97 -3.96 -2.72
C LEU A 295 -4.39 -4.77 -1.55
N LYS A 296 -4.54 -6.12 -1.56
CA LYS A 296 -3.90 -6.98 -0.56
C LYS A 296 -2.37 -6.94 -0.63
N ALA A 297 -1.81 -6.93 -1.83
CA ALA A 297 -0.37 -6.77 -2.03
C ALA A 297 0.11 -5.40 -1.50
N MET A 298 -0.63 -4.32 -1.76
CA MET A 298 -0.34 -2.99 -1.23
C MET A 298 -0.37 -2.98 0.30
N ALA A 299 -1.38 -3.57 0.93
CA ALA A 299 -1.46 -3.69 2.39
C ALA A 299 -0.21 -4.36 2.98
N LYS A 300 0.23 -5.45 2.34
CA LYS A 300 1.42 -6.21 2.76
C LYS A 300 2.72 -5.43 2.55
N ASP A 301 2.89 -4.79 1.39
CA ASP A 301 4.11 -4.04 1.05
C ASP A 301 4.25 -2.78 1.93
N LEU A 302 3.14 -2.10 2.24
CA LEU A 302 3.11 -0.91 3.10
C LEU A 302 3.03 -1.23 4.59
N LYS A 303 2.79 -2.50 4.96
CA LYS A 303 2.49 -2.90 6.34
C LYS A 303 1.40 -2.01 6.97
N THR A 304 0.34 -1.79 6.22
CA THR A 304 -0.77 -0.91 6.57
C THR A 304 -2.07 -1.56 6.12
N PRO A 305 -3.04 -1.82 7.02
CA PRO A 305 -4.29 -2.44 6.64
C PRO A 305 -5.05 -1.58 5.63
N VAL A 306 -5.75 -2.24 4.74
CA VAL A 306 -6.59 -1.61 3.73
C VAL A 306 -8.03 -2.02 3.95
N ILE A 307 -8.93 -1.04 4.09
CA ILE A 307 -10.37 -1.26 4.04
C ILE A 307 -10.85 -0.88 2.65
N SER A 308 -11.52 -1.80 1.96
CA SER A 308 -12.18 -1.50 0.70
C SER A 308 -13.69 -1.71 0.83
N LEU A 309 -14.45 -0.72 0.38
CA LEU A 309 -15.90 -0.78 0.42
C LEU A 309 -16.42 -1.46 -0.85
N SER A 310 -17.46 -2.26 -0.73
CA SER A 310 -18.08 -2.95 -1.86
C SER A 310 -19.59 -2.82 -1.83
N GLN A 311 -20.18 -2.69 -3.00
CA GLN A 311 -21.64 -2.62 -3.13
C GLN A 311 -22.20 -3.97 -3.56
N LEU A 312 -23.10 -4.52 -2.76
CA LEU A 312 -23.75 -5.79 -3.07
C LEU A 312 -24.81 -5.61 -4.17
N SER A 313 -24.85 -6.59 -5.08
CA SER A 313 -25.87 -6.63 -6.14
C SER A 313 -27.28 -6.79 -5.57
N ARG A 314 -28.28 -6.18 -6.24
CA ARG A 314 -29.70 -6.35 -5.92
C ARG A 314 -30.21 -7.78 -6.21
N ASP A 315 -29.48 -8.57 -6.98
CA ASP A 315 -29.90 -9.94 -7.34
C ASP A 315 -29.93 -10.90 -6.15
N VAL A 316 -29.27 -10.55 -5.05
CA VAL A 316 -29.38 -11.29 -3.77
C VAL A 316 -30.84 -11.28 -3.25
N GLU A 317 -31.63 -10.25 -3.55
CA GLU A 317 -33.03 -10.18 -3.13
C GLU A 317 -33.92 -11.21 -3.82
N LYS A 318 -33.55 -11.65 -5.01
CA LYS A 318 -34.25 -12.67 -5.80
C LYS A 318 -33.98 -14.08 -5.30
N ARG A 319 -32.99 -14.27 -4.42
CA ARG A 319 -32.64 -15.58 -3.87
C ARG A 319 -33.53 -15.93 -2.68
N PRO A 320 -33.96 -17.19 -2.51
CA PRO A 320 -34.71 -17.64 -1.33
C PRO A 320 -33.93 -17.42 -0.03
N ASN A 321 -32.59 -17.56 -0.10
CA ASN A 321 -31.67 -17.23 0.98
C ASN A 321 -31.02 -15.87 0.67
N LYS A 322 -31.47 -14.83 1.38
CA LYS A 322 -31.00 -13.44 1.21
C LYS A 322 -29.57 -13.18 1.72
N ARG A 323 -28.78 -14.22 1.94
CA ARG A 323 -27.36 -14.09 2.28
C ARG A 323 -26.56 -13.76 1.02
N PRO A 324 -25.53 -12.88 1.14
CA PRO A 324 -24.65 -12.51 0.02
C PRO A 324 -23.87 -13.70 -0.52
#